data_018a36b55a9d6c4f7e23206d0d9c4708
#
_entry.id   018a36b55a9d6c4f7e23206d0d9c4708
#
_cell.length_a   1.000
_cell.length_b   1.000
_cell.length_c   1.000
_cell.angle_alpha   90.00
_cell.angle_beta   90.00
_cell.angle_gamma   90.00
#
_symmetry.space_group_name_H-M   'P 1'
#
loop_
_entity.id
_entity.type
_entity.pdbx_description
1 polymer ?
#
loop_
_entity_poly.entity_id
_entity_poly.type
_entity_poly.pdbx_seq_one_letter_code
_entity_poly.pdbx_strand_id
1 'polypeptide(L)'
;MSNSIEVINLSKSYKSKRAVNNINFKINENEIVGLLGPNGCGKTTTIGMMLGLLKPTNGQVLVNGLDIEKNKISLLHKMNFISPYIELPKKLTVRQNLIVYGKLYNVDNLNEQIDYLSSKLRLNKILDNVTGELSSGQKNRVSLAKALINNPTVLLLDEPTASLDPETGDFVRTFLENYKKENKISVLLASHNMDEVKRLCSSVLMMKGGVIVDSGTPDHLIRKHGRRNLEEVFLELVRNKNEFN
;
A
#
# COMPACT_ATOMS: atom_id res chain seq x y z
N MET A 1 -8.11 17.93 10.98
CA MET A 1 -7.79 16.50 10.79
C MET A 1 -6.29 16.37 10.83
N SER A 2 -5.76 15.41 11.58
CA SER A 2 -4.32 15.16 11.61
C SER A 2 -3.91 14.32 10.40
N ASN A 3 -2.69 14.57 9.88
CA ASN A 3 -2.15 13.81 8.77
C ASN A 3 -1.42 12.58 9.29
N SER A 4 -1.79 11.38 8.81
CA SER A 4 -1.01 10.17 9.06
C SER A 4 0.30 10.16 8.26
N ILE A 5 0.25 10.65 7.01
CA ILE A 5 1.42 10.76 6.14
C ILE A 5 1.39 12.12 5.47
N GLU A 6 2.55 12.76 5.41
CA GLU A 6 2.77 13.97 4.63
C GLU A 6 4.05 13.85 3.81
N VAL A 7 3.93 14.01 2.51
CA VAL A 7 5.04 13.97 1.54
C VAL A 7 5.29 15.37 1.05
N ILE A 8 6.51 15.88 1.24
CA ILE A 8 6.86 17.29 1.02
C ILE A 8 8.05 17.38 0.06
N ASN A 9 7.81 17.95 -1.12
CA ASN A 9 8.81 18.21 -2.17
C ASN A 9 9.69 16.98 -2.49
N LEU A 10 9.10 15.79 -2.42
CA LEU A 10 9.80 14.52 -2.48
C LEU A 10 10.34 14.24 -3.87
N SER A 11 11.63 13.98 -3.97
CA SER A 11 12.33 13.68 -5.23
C SER A 11 13.31 12.54 -5.08
N LYS A 12 13.44 11.72 -6.14
CA LYS A 12 14.46 10.68 -6.23
C LYS A 12 15.06 10.62 -7.62
N SER A 13 16.39 10.78 -7.67
CA SER A 13 17.18 10.61 -8.89
C SER A 13 18.15 9.42 -8.75
N TYR A 14 18.26 8.65 -9.83
CA TYR A 14 19.25 7.58 -9.98
C TYR A 14 20.14 7.93 -11.18
N LYS A 15 21.39 8.35 -10.91
CA LYS A 15 22.31 8.85 -11.94
C LYS A 15 21.63 9.96 -12.76
N SER A 16 21.36 9.71 -14.05
CA SER A 16 20.71 10.66 -14.97
C SER A 16 19.16 10.58 -14.99
N LYS A 17 18.58 9.54 -14.39
CA LYS A 17 17.11 9.33 -14.43
C LYS A 17 16.46 9.84 -13.14
N ARG A 18 15.53 10.81 -13.27
CA ARG A 18 14.69 11.25 -12.18
C ARG A 18 13.45 10.33 -12.10
N ALA A 19 13.39 9.47 -11.08
CA ALA A 19 12.30 8.52 -10.89
C ALA A 19 11.08 9.13 -10.19
N VAL A 20 11.31 10.10 -9.29
CA VAL A 20 10.29 10.91 -8.62
C VAL A 20 10.75 12.35 -8.62
N ASN A 21 9.86 13.29 -8.95
CA ASN A 21 10.17 14.68 -9.15
C ASN A 21 9.19 15.59 -8.41
N ASN A 22 9.63 16.12 -7.27
CA ASN A 22 8.94 17.15 -6.49
C ASN A 22 7.45 16.85 -6.21
N ILE A 23 7.13 15.64 -5.76
CA ILE A 23 5.76 15.28 -5.43
C ILE A 23 5.40 15.76 -4.03
N ASN A 24 4.14 16.19 -3.89
CA ASN A 24 3.56 16.66 -2.64
C ASN A 24 2.17 16.05 -2.49
N PHE A 25 1.89 15.41 -1.35
CA PHE A 25 0.56 14.92 -1.01
C PHE A 25 0.45 14.61 0.48
N LYS A 26 -0.79 14.41 0.94
CA LYS A 26 -1.11 14.03 2.32
C LYS A 26 -2.08 12.87 2.32
N ILE A 27 -1.99 12.05 3.37
CA ILE A 27 -2.97 11.02 3.70
C ILE A 27 -3.45 11.33 5.11
N ASN A 28 -4.74 11.58 5.26
CA ASN A 28 -5.33 11.86 6.56
C ASN A 28 -5.49 10.56 7.37
N GLU A 29 -5.70 10.72 8.67
CA GLU A 29 -6.05 9.59 9.52
C GLU A 29 -7.30 8.88 9.00
N ASN A 30 -7.26 7.55 9.02
CA ASN A 30 -8.36 6.69 8.57
C ASN A 30 -8.79 6.95 7.11
N GLU A 31 -7.83 7.26 6.24
CA GLU A 31 -8.05 7.46 4.81
C GLU A 31 -7.39 6.35 3.98
N ILE A 32 -8.02 5.93 2.88
CA ILE A 32 -7.39 5.12 1.83
C ILE A 32 -7.17 6.02 0.63
N VAL A 33 -5.91 6.25 0.28
CA VAL A 33 -5.52 7.03 -0.91
C VAL A 33 -4.95 6.09 -1.97
N GLY A 34 -5.48 6.17 -3.18
CA GLY A 34 -4.99 5.44 -4.34
C GLY A 34 -3.79 6.15 -4.97
N LEU A 35 -2.74 5.42 -5.31
CA LEU A 35 -1.62 5.90 -6.12
C LEU A 35 -1.64 5.19 -7.47
N LEU A 36 -2.21 5.83 -8.48
CA LEU A 36 -2.36 5.31 -9.83
C LEU A 36 -1.27 5.83 -10.77
N GLY A 37 -0.84 4.98 -11.67
CA GLY A 37 0.13 5.36 -12.69
C GLY A 37 0.66 4.14 -13.45
N PRO A 38 1.19 4.33 -14.68
CA PRO A 38 1.77 3.24 -15.46
C PRO A 38 3.01 2.65 -14.78
N ASN A 39 3.42 1.47 -15.23
CA ASN A 39 4.65 0.85 -14.74
C ASN A 39 5.85 1.76 -14.99
N GLY A 40 6.73 1.87 -13.99
CA GLY A 40 7.91 2.73 -14.06
C GLY A 40 7.65 4.23 -13.83
N CYS A 41 6.42 4.67 -13.50
CA CYS A 41 6.14 6.08 -13.21
C CYS A 41 6.64 6.58 -11.86
N GLY A 42 7.13 5.67 -10.97
CA GLY A 42 7.70 6.06 -9.67
C GLY A 42 6.95 5.56 -8.43
N LYS A 43 5.85 4.82 -8.54
CA LYS A 43 5.04 4.33 -7.39
C LYS A 43 5.86 3.58 -6.36
N THR A 44 6.54 2.51 -6.78
CA THR A 44 7.38 1.68 -5.88
C THR A 44 8.54 2.47 -5.29
N THR A 45 9.13 3.43 -6.05
CA THR A 45 10.16 4.33 -5.54
C THR A 45 9.59 5.26 -4.45
N THR A 46 8.39 5.79 -4.64
CA THR A 46 7.69 6.62 -3.66
C THR A 46 7.41 5.82 -2.38
N ILE A 47 6.85 4.61 -2.51
CA ILE A 47 6.63 3.70 -1.38
C ILE A 47 7.93 3.38 -0.66
N GLY A 48 9.01 3.09 -1.39
CA GLY A 48 10.32 2.81 -0.79
C GLY A 48 10.89 3.98 0.01
N MET A 49 10.65 5.21 -0.41
CA MET A 49 11.03 6.41 0.37
C MET A 49 10.12 6.58 1.60
N MET A 50 8.83 6.32 1.48
CA MET A 50 7.89 6.38 2.61
C MET A 50 8.18 5.34 3.68
N LEU A 51 8.76 4.20 3.32
CA LEU A 51 9.27 3.18 4.26
C LEU A 51 10.67 3.48 4.80
N GLY A 52 11.31 4.57 4.37
CA GLY A 52 12.70 4.84 4.70
C GLY A 52 13.68 3.78 4.17
N LEU A 53 13.27 2.95 3.20
CA LEU A 53 14.14 1.98 2.51
C LEU A 53 15.00 2.64 1.45
N LEU A 54 14.51 3.73 0.87
CA LEU A 54 15.21 4.56 -0.10
C LEU A 54 15.34 5.98 0.44
N LYS A 55 16.57 6.47 0.51
CA LYS A 55 16.81 7.87 0.89
C LYS A 55 16.37 8.80 -0.24
N PRO A 56 15.52 9.81 0.01
CA PRO A 56 15.21 10.85 -0.96
C PRO A 56 16.46 11.59 -1.45
N THR A 57 16.43 12.08 -2.69
CA THR A 57 17.44 13.03 -3.17
C THR A 57 17.13 14.43 -2.63
N ASN A 58 15.84 14.80 -2.59
CA ASN A 58 15.33 16.03 -1.97
C ASN A 58 13.96 15.76 -1.34
N GLY A 59 13.55 16.64 -0.43
CA GLY A 59 12.28 16.57 0.26
C GLY A 59 12.29 15.63 1.45
N GLN A 60 11.13 15.39 2.01
CA GLN A 60 10.98 14.57 3.23
C GLN A 60 9.63 13.87 3.27
N VAL A 61 9.55 12.83 4.07
CA VAL A 61 8.31 12.13 4.40
C VAL A 61 8.10 12.20 5.91
N LEU A 62 6.97 12.72 6.32
CA LEU A 62 6.52 12.71 7.71
C LEU A 62 5.45 11.65 7.90
N VAL A 63 5.57 10.85 8.94
CA VAL A 63 4.58 9.88 9.38
C VAL A 63 4.16 10.24 10.80
N ASN A 64 2.87 10.49 11.01
CA ASN A 64 2.35 11.01 12.27
C ASN A 64 3.13 12.24 12.78
N GLY A 65 3.52 13.14 11.86
CA GLY A 65 4.28 14.35 12.14
C GLY A 65 5.79 14.15 12.35
N LEU A 66 6.30 12.92 12.34
CA LEU A 66 7.71 12.60 12.54
C LEU A 66 8.41 12.24 11.24
N ASP A 67 9.60 12.77 11.01
CA ASP A 67 10.43 12.45 9.85
C ASP A 67 10.88 10.99 9.86
N ILE A 68 10.56 10.26 8.77
CA ILE A 68 10.87 8.83 8.64
C ILE A 68 12.39 8.55 8.65
N GLU A 69 13.23 9.44 8.14
CA GLU A 69 14.69 9.23 8.15
C GLU A 69 15.27 9.33 9.56
N LYS A 70 14.72 10.23 10.39
CA LYS A 70 15.19 10.48 11.75
C LYS A 70 14.60 9.52 12.78
N ASN A 71 13.38 9.01 12.53
CA ASN A 71 12.61 8.23 13.50
C ASN A 71 12.27 6.83 12.96
N LYS A 72 13.09 6.29 12.06
CA LYS A 72 12.80 5.10 11.27
C LYS A 72 12.34 3.91 12.10
N ILE A 73 13.07 3.53 13.14
CA ILE A 73 12.76 2.34 13.95
C ILE A 73 11.39 2.48 14.62
N SER A 74 11.14 3.59 15.32
CA SER A 74 9.88 3.82 16.04
C SER A 74 8.68 3.90 15.09
N LEU A 75 8.86 4.47 13.90
CA LEU A 75 7.79 4.59 12.91
C LEU A 75 7.50 3.26 12.23
N LEU A 76 8.51 2.47 11.88
CA LEU A 76 8.32 1.16 11.24
C LEU A 76 7.60 0.16 12.16
N HIS A 77 7.66 0.31 13.49
CA HIS A 77 6.82 -0.47 14.42
C HIS A 77 5.31 -0.19 14.26
N LYS A 78 4.94 0.97 13.72
CA LYS A 78 3.53 1.39 13.48
C LYS A 78 3.13 1.34 12.01
N MET A 79 4.02 0.89 11.15
CA MET A 79 3.79 0.79 9.70
C MET A 79 3.97 -0.65 9.24
N ASN A 80 3.33 -0.99 8.14
CA ASN A 80 3.63 -2.23 7.43
C ASN A 80 3.41 -2.08 5.92
N PHE A 81 3.85 -3.08 5.18
CA PHE A 81 3.90 -3.05 3.74
C PHE A 81 3.62 -4.42 3.12
N ILE A 82 2.88 -4.42 2.01
CA ILE A 82 2.66 -5.58 1.16
C ILE A 82 3.09 -5.24 -0.26
N SER A 83 3.78 -6.17 -0.89
CA SER A 83 4.12 -6.13 -2.30
C SER A 83 4.16 -7.56 -2.84
N PRO A 84 3.74 -7.80 -4.09
CA PRO A 84 3.81 -9.11 -4.72
C PRO A 84 5.24 -9.61 -4.90
N TYR A 85 6.23 -8.73 -4.78
CA TYR A 85 7.66 -9.05 -4.91
C TYR A 85 8.32 -9.50 -3.59
N ILE A 86 7.61 -9.42 -2.47
CA ILE A 86 8.12 -9.82 -1.16
C ILE A 86 7.48 -11.14 -0.75
N GLU A 87 8.27 -12.19 -0.82
CA GLU A 87 7.84 -13.52 -0.42
C GLU A 87 8.14 -13.79 1.07
N LEU A 88 7.26 -14.56 1.69
CA LEU A 88 7.50 -15.10 3.02
C LEU A 88 8.49 -16.28 2.95
N PRO A 89 9.25 -16.56 4.04
CA PRO A 89 10.09 -17.74 4.15
C PRO A 89 9.34 -19.02 3.79
N LYS A 90 9.69 -19.61 2.63
CA LYS A 90 8.94 -20.73 2.03
C LYS A 90 9.01 -22.04 2.83
N LYS A 91 10.06 -22.22 3.63
CA LYS A 91 10.28 -23.45 4.45
C LYS A 91 9.56 -23.43 5.79
N LEU A 92 9.07 -22.30 6.22
CA LEU A 92 8.33 -22.15 7.46
C LEU A 92 6.82 -22.37 7.23
N THR A 93 6.14 -22.87 8.27
CA THR A 93 4.67 -22.89 8.25
C THR A 93 4.10 -21.48 8.33
N VAL A 94 2.81 -21.34 8.03
CA VAL A 94 2.10 -20.05 8.19
C VAL A 94 2.22 -19.55 9.64
N ARG A 95 1.95 -20.41 10.61
CA ARG A 95 2.07 -20.08 12.04
C ARG A 95 3.48 -19.64 12.40
N GLN A 96 4.51 -20.37 11.96
CA GLN A 96 5.90 -20.00 12.21
C GLN A 96 6.26 -18.63 11.62
N ASN A 97 5.82 -18.35 10.38
CA ASN A 97 6.02 -17.04 9.76
C ASN A 97 5.38 -15.93 10.62
N LEU A 98 4.12 -16.08 11.02
CA LEU A 98 3.42 -15.09 11.83
C LEU A 98 4.09 -14.88 13.20
N ILE A 99 4.57 -15.96 13.84
CA ILE A 99 5.32 -15.87 15.10
C ILE A 99 6.63 -15.08 14.92
N VAL A 100 7.40 -15.36 13.85
CA VAL A 100 8.66 -14.66 13.59
C VAL A 100 8.41 -13.15 13.43
N TYR A 101 7.47 -12.77 12.57
CA TYR A 101 7.16 -11.36 12.37
C TYR A 101 6.55 -10.70 13.61
N GLY A 102 5.65 -11.38 14.32
CA GLY A 102 5.11 -10.85 15.57
C GLY A 102 6.17 -10.58 16.63
N LYS A 103 7.17 -11.48 16.76
CA LYS A 103 8.32 -11.26 17.66
C LYS A 103 9.21 -10.12 17.19
N LEU A 104 9.45 -9.96 15.87
CA LEU A 104 10.23 -8.85 15.33
C LEU A 104 9.60 -7.48 15.63
N TYR A 105 8.26 -7.43 15.70
CA TYR A 105 7.51 -6.21 16.04
C TYR A 105 7.21 -6.08 17.54
N ASN A 106 7.68 -7.01 18.39
CA ASN A 106 7.36 -7.05 19.83
C ASN A 106 5.85 -7.00 20.10
N VAL A 107 5.08 -7.82 19.38
CA VAL A 107 3.62 -7.86 19.52
C VAL A 107 3.26 -8.54 20.84
N ASP A 108 2.54 -7.81 21.70
CA ASP A 108 1.94 -8.35 22.91
C ASP A 108 0.80 -9.31 22.55
N ASN A 109 0.56 -10.34 23.40
CA ASN A 109 -0.50 -11.34 23.19
C ASN A 109 -0.48 -11.95 21.78
N LEU A 110 0.72 -12.25 21.27
CA LEU A 110 0.94 -12.66 19.87
C LEU A 110 0.04 -13.83 19.43
N ASN A 111 -0.20 -14.81 20.30
CA ASN A 111 -1.06 -15.95 19.94
C ASN A 111 -2.50 -15.51 19.68
N GLU A 112 -3.05 -14.65 20.53
CA GLU A 112 -4.40 -14.08 20.35
C GLU A 112 -4.49 -13.29 19.03
N GLN A 113 -3.47 -12.52 18.72
CA GLN A 113 -3.39 -11.76 17.47
C GLN A 113 -3.32 -12.67 16.24
N ILE A 114 -2.55 -13.77 16.31
CA ILE A 114 -2.49 -14.78 15.25
C ILE A 114 -3.86 -15.43 15.05
N ASP A 115 -4.53 -15.83 16.13
CA ASP A 115 -5.84 -16.48 16.07
C ASP A 115 -6.91 -15.52 15.51
N TYR A 116 -6.89 -14.25 15.94
CA TYR A 116 -7.77 -13.21 15.41
C TYR A 116 -7.58 -13.04 13.90
N LEU A 117 -6.35 -12.79 13.43
CA LEU A 117 -6.06 -12.59 12.01
C LEU A 117 -6.33 -13.85 11.19
N SER A 118 -6.05 -15.03 11.75
CA SER A 118 -6.30 -16.31 11.09
C SER A 118 -7.78 -16.56 10.88
N SER A 119 -8.61 -16.20 11.86
CA SER A 119 -10.06 -16.26 11.74
C SER A 119 -10.57 -15.28 10.67
N LYS A 120 -10.17 -14.01 10.73
CA LYS A 120 -10.60 -12.95 9.81
C LYS A 120 -10.15 -13.22 8.35
N LEU A 121 -8.98 -13.79 8.14
CA LEU A 121 -8.38 -14.07 6.83
C LEU A 121 -8.57 -15.53 6.36
N ARG A 122 -9.37 -16.32 7.08
CA ARG A 122 -9.67 -17.74 6.75
C ARG A 122 -8.39 -18.59 6.62
N LEU A 123 -7.46 -18.45 7.57
CA LEU A 123 -6.17 -19.16 7.58
C LEU A 123 -6.16 -20.38 8.51
N ASN A 124 -7.19 -20.58 9.36
CA ASN A 124 -7.21 -21.60 10.43
C ASN A 124 -6.84 -23.00 9.92
N LYS A 125 -7.32 -23.37 8.72
CA LYS A 125 -7.08 -24.70 8.13
C LYS A 125 -5.68 -24.89 7.54
N ILE A 126 -4.91 -23.83 7.41
CA ILE A 126 -3.60 -23.83 6.73
C ILE A 126 -2.48 -23.30 7.61
N LEU A 127 -2.73 -23.04 8.89
CA LEU A 127 -1.72 -22.51 9.83
C LEU A 127 -0.47 -23.39 9.93
N ASP A 128 -0.64 -24.70 9.84
CA ASP A 128 0.46 -25.67 9.95
C ASP A 128 1.02 -26.10 8.58
N ASN A 129 0.46 -25.57 7.48
CA ASN A 129 0.99 -25.81 6.14
C ASN A 129 2.24 -24.97 5.89
N VAL A 130 3.19 -25.56 5.15
CA VAL A 130 4.40 -24.86 4.69
C VAL A 130 4.05 -23.79 3.69
N THR A 131 4.53 -22.56 3.91
CA THR A 131 4.15 -21.39 3.10
C THR A 131 4.50 -21.56 1.60
N GLY A 132 5.55 -22.32 1.29
CA GLY A 132 5.94 -22.61 -0.09
C GLY A 132 4.88 -23.37 -0.92
N GLU A 133 4.04 -24.17 -0.26
CA GLU A 133 3.04 -25.06 -0.89
C GLU A 133 1.66 -24.39 -1.08
N LEU A 134 1.50 -23.18 -0.58
CA LEU A 134 0.25 -22.45 -0.65
C LEU A 134 -0.07 -21.95 -2.05
N SER A 135 -1.36 -21.88 -2.40
CA SER A 135 -1.83 -21.18 -3.60
C SER A 135 -1.54 -19.67 -3.54
N SER A 136 -1.62 -18.97 -4.67
CA SER A 136 -1.41 -17.52 -4.74
C SER A 136 -2.36 -16.75 -3.81
N GLY A 137 -3.65 -17.11 -3.81
CA GLY A 137 -4.65 -16.50 -2.93
C GLY A 137 -4.40 -16.80 -1.46
N GLN A 138 -3.95 -18.00 -1.11
CA GLN A 138 -3.56 -18.34 0.26
C GLN A 138 -2.33 -17.53 0.69
N LYS A 139 -1.29 -17.46 -0.14
CA LYS A 139 -0.08 -16.64 0.11
C LYS A 139 -0.42 -15.17 0.31
N ASN A 140 -1.32 -14.62 -0.49
CA ASN A 140 -1.77 -13.24 -0.35
C ASN A 140 -2.43 -13.00 1.00
N ARG A 141 -3.36 -13.88 1.43
CA ARG A 141 -4.02 -13.77 2.74
C ARG A 141 -3.03 -13.90 3.91
N VAL A 142 -2.02 -14.76 3.79
CA VAL A 142 -0.94 -14.86 4.81
C VAL A 142 -0.08 -13.59 4.81
N SER A 143 0.21 -13.00 3.65
CA SER A 143 0.93 -11.72 3.56
C SER A 143 0.15 -10.58 4.19
N LEU A 144 -1.18 -10.55 4.04
CA LEU A 144 -2.07 -9.63 4.75
C LEU A 144 -2.00 -9.84 6.26
N ALA A 145 -2.12 -11.08 6.75
CA ALA A 145 -1.99 -11.39 8.17
C ALA A 145 -0.65 -10.90 8.73
N LYS A 146 0.44 -11.18 8.02
CA LYS A 146 1.78 -10.70 8.39
C LYS A 146 1.85 -9.16 8.44
N ALA A 147 1.24 -8.47 7.47
CA ALA A 147 1.27 -7.02 7.42
C ALA A 147 0.38 -6.35 8.49
N LEU A 148 -0.54 -7.09 9.08
CA LEU A 148 -1.44 -6.60 10.12
C LEU A 148 -1.07 -7.11 11.52
N ILE A 149 0.00 -7.92 11.64
CA ILE A 149 0.36 -8.59 12.88
C ILE A 149 0.68 -7.61 14.03
N ASN A 150 1.25 -6.47 13.70
CA ASN A 150 1.64 -5.40 14.64
C ASN A 150 0.58 -4.31 14.81
N ASN A 151 -0.66 -4.51 14.35
CA ASN A 151 -1.73 -3.51 14.36
C ASN A 151 -1.26 -2.14 13.84
N PRO A 152 -0.78 -2.06 12.58
CA PRO A 152 -0.18 -0.84 12.07
C PRO A 152 -1.22 0.30 11.96
N THR A 153 -0.80 1.53 12.22
CA THR A 153 -1.60 2.73 11.96
C THR A 153 -1.50 3.19 10.51
N VAL A 154 -0.44 2.76 9.82
CA VAL A 154 -0.18 3.05 8.40
C VAL A 154 0.13 1.76 7.66
N LEU A 155 -0.59 1.52 6.56
CA LEU A 155 -0.39 0.37 5.69
C LEU A 155 -0.13 0.82 4.25
N LEU A 156 0.97 0.35 3.67
CA LEU A 156 1.30 0.60 2.28
C LEU A 156 1.06 -0.69 1.48
N LEU A 157 0.21 -0.62 0.48
CA LEU A 157 -0.18 -1.76 -0.36
C LEU A 157 0.28 -1.51 -1.79
N ASP A 158 1.18 -2.34 -2.30
CA ASP A 158 1.61 -2.31 -3.70
C ASP A 158 1.00 -3.52 -4.42
N GLU A 159 -0.01 -3.26 -5.27
CA GLU A 159 -0.73 -4.25 -6.05
C GLU A 159 -1.29 -5.44 -5.21
N PRO A 160 -2.06 -5.19 -4.13
CA PRO A 160 -2.43 -6.22 -3.15
C PRO A 160 -3.35 -7.30 -3.72
N THR A 161 -4.06 -7.05 -4.82
CA THR A 161 -4.94 -8.04 -5.47
C THR A 161 -4.42 -8.50 -6.83
N ALA A 162 -3.20 -8.11 -7.22
CA ALA A 162 -2.63 -8.54 -8.49
C ALA A 162 -2.52 -10.06 -8.56
N SER A 163 -2.89 -10.62 -9.71
CA SER A 163 -2.84 -12.07 -9.98
C SER A 163 -3.73 -12.94 -9.08
N LEU A 164 -4.72 -12.36 -8.42
CA LEU A 164 -5.75 -13.10 -7.70
C LEU A 164 -6.95 -13.39 -8.61
N ASP A 165 -7.58 -14.53 -8.38
CA ASP A 165 -8.88 -14.80 -8.97
C ASP A 165 -9.94 -13.81 -8.45
N PRO A 166 -11.07 -13.62 -9.18
CA PRO A 166 -12.07 -12.61 -8.83
C PRO A 166 -12.66 -12.79 -7.42
N GLU A 167 -12.88 -14.02 -6.97
CA GLU A 167 -13.43 -14.32 -5.64
C GLU A 167 -12.45 -13.93 -4.53
N THR A 168 -11.19 -14.35 -4.66
CA THR A 168 -10.14 -14.00 -3.69
C THR A 168 -9.89 -12.48 -3.68
N GLY A 169 -9.87 -11.84 -4.85
CA GLY A 169 -9.73 -10.38 -4.95
C GLY A 169 -10.87 -9.64 -4.27
N ASP A 170 -12.12 -10.09 -4.45
CA ASP A 170 -13.28 -9.50 -3.76
C ASP A 170 -13.23 -9.69 -2.25
N PHE A 171 -12.84 -10.89 -1.81
CA PHE A 171 -12.62 -11.15 -0.38
C PHE A 171 -11.59 -10.20 0.23
N VAL A 172 -10.44 -9.97 -0.43
CA VAL A 172 -9.39 -9.07 0.04
C VAL A 172 -9.91 -7.62 0.13
N ARG A 173 -10.60 -7.14 -0.88
CA ARG A 173 -11.20 -5.79 -0.88
C ARG A 173 -12.20 -5.63 0.27
N THR A 174 -13.13 -6.57 0.41
CA THR A 174 -14.12 -6.57 1.51
C THR A 174 -13.44 -6.60 2.88
N PHE A 175 -12.40 -7.41 3.02
CA PHE A 175 -11.62 -7.47 4.25
C PHE A 175 -10.98 -6.11 4.57
N LEU A 176 -10.31 -5.46 3.59
CA LEU A 176 -9.67 -4.15 3.79
C LEU A 176 -10.67 -3.05 4.15
N GLU A 177 -11.86 -3.04 3.53
CA GLU A 177 -12.95 -2.11 3.88
C GLU A 177 -13.38 -2.25 5.34
N ASN A 178 -13.60 -3.49 5.78
CA ASN A 178 -14.05 -3.77 7.14
C ASN A 178 -12.92 -3.50 8.16
N TYR A 179 -11.70 -3.92 7.85
CA TYR A 179 -10.56 -3.71 8.73
C TYR A 179 -10.27 -2.21 8.95
N LYS A 180 -10.37 -1.40 7.89
CA LYS A 180 -10.26 0.06 8.00
C LYS A 180 -11.31 0.64 8.96
N LYS A 181 -12.57 0.20 8.86
CA LYS A 181 -13.66 0.71 9.73
C LYS A 181 -13.43 0.35 11.19
N GLU A 182 -12.93 -0.86 11.45
CA GLU A 182 -12.70 -1.38 12.80
C GLU A 182 -11.46 -0.77 13.46
N ASN A 183 -10.39 -0.49 12.70
CA ASN A 183 -9.04 -0.25 13.25
C ASN A 183 -8.46 1.16 12.97
N LYS A 184 -9.20 2.05 12.32
CA LYS A 184 -8.78 3.44 12.01
C LYS A 184 -7.40 3.52 11.34
N ILE A 185 -7.13 2.64 10.40
CA ILE A 185 -5.86 2.57 9.67
C ILE A 185 -5.85 3.51 8.47
N SER A 186 -4.72 4.14 8.20
CA SER A 186 -4.49 4.94 6.99
C SER A 186 -3.74 4.11 5.96
N VAL A 187 -4.18 4.13 4.71
CA VAL A 187 -3.66 3.24 3.67
C VAL A 187 -3.25 4.03 2.44
N LEU A 188 -2.05 3.77 1.91
CA LEU A 188 -1.71 4.07 0.53
C LEU A 188 -1.84 2.80 -0.30
N LEU A 189 -2.69 2.82 -1.31
CA LEU A 189 -2.94 1.72 -2.22
C LEU A 189 -2.37 2.06 -3.61
N ALA A 190 -1.23 1.49 -3.97
CA ALA A 190 -0.77 1.49 -5.35
C ALA A 190 -1.43 0.33 -6.10
N SER A 191 -2.21 0.65 -7.12
CA SER A 191 -2.91 -0.36 -7.92
C SER A 191 -3.09 0.16 -9.36
N HIS A 192 -3.21 -0.77 -10.29
CA HIS A 192 -3.65 -0.50 -11.66
C HIS A 192 -5.10 -1.00 -11.91
N ASN A 193 -5.72 -1.62 -10.90
CA ASN A 193 -7.11 -2.06 -10.96
C ASN A 193 -8.05 -0.91 -10.56
N MET A 194 -8.75 -0.34 -11.55
CA MET A 194 -9.61 0.83 -11.35
C MET A 194 -10.84 0.55 -10.49
N ASP A 195 -11.37 -0.66 -10.54
CA ASP A 195 -12.51 -1.06 -9.71
C ASP A 195 -12.10 -1.16 -8.23
N GLU A 196 -10.90 -1.69 -7.96
CA GLU A 196 -10.33 -1.71 -6.62
C GLU A 196 -10.18 -0.28 -6.06
N VAL A 197 -9.59 0.60 -6.87
CA VAL A 197 -9.37 2.00 -6.47
C VAL A 197 -10.68 2.74 -6.26
N LYS A 198 -11.65 2.59 -7.18
CA LYS A 198 -12.97 3.22 -7.06
C LYS A 198 -13.72 2.72 -5.82
N ARG A 199 -13.57 1.44 -5.47
CA ARG A 199 -14.23 0.83 -4.32
C ARG A 199 -13.62 1.23 -2.99
N LEU A 200 -12.28 1.23 -2.89
CA LEU A 200 -11.55 1.37 -1.62
C LEU A 200 -11.13 2.79 -1.32
N CYS A 201 -10.77 3.58 -2.33
CA CYS A 201 -10.09 4.85 -2.13
C CYS A 201 -11.05 6.02 -2.01
N SER A 202 -10.86 6.84 -0.98
CA SER A 202 -11.56 8.13 -0.83
C SER A 202 -11.00 9.19 -1.76
N SER A 203 -9.71 9.13 -2.06
CA SER A 203 -9.03 10.01 -3.01
C SER A 203 -7.96 9.24 -3.79
N VAL A 204 -7.56 9.82 -4.94
CA VAL A 204 -6.63 9.21 -5.88
C VAL A 204 -5.58 10.24 -6.29
N LEU A 205 -4.33 9.80 -6.37
CA LEU A 205 -3.19 10.52 -6.90
C LEU A 205 -2.82 9.87 -8.25
N MET A 206 -2.92 10.62 -9.34
CA MET A 206 -2.53 10.17 -10.68
C MET A 206 -1.05 10.51 -10.91
N MET A 207 -0.21 9.48 -11.07
CA MET A 207 1.23 9.64 -11.22
C MET A 207 1.69 9.29 -12.63
N LYS A 208 2.49 10.17 -13.27
CA LYS A 208 3.10 9.97 -14.58
C LYS A 208 4.49 10.58 -14.61
N GLY A 209 5.47 9.88 -15.16
CA GLY A 209 6.84 10.41 -15.33
C GLY A 209 7.49 10.94 -14.05
N GLY A 210 7.15 10.39 -12.90
CA GLY A 210 7.70 10.81 -11.61
C GLY A 210 6.97 11.98 -10.94
N VAL A 211 5.91 12.52 -11.52
CA VAL A 211 5.13 13.63 -10.95
C VAL A 211 3.68 13.22 -10.71
N ILE A 212 3.00 13.89 -9.78
CA ILE A 212 1.55 13.79 -9.62
C ILE A 212 0.93 14.78 -10.58
N VAL A 213 0.24 14.26 -11.61
CA VAL A 213 -0.37 15.06 -12.68
C VAL A 213 -1.79 15.50 -12.35
N ASP A 214 -2.51 14.75 -11.51
CA ASP A 214 -3.84 15.10 -11.03
C ASP A 214 -4.17 14.38 -9.71
N SER A 215 -5.12 14.90 -8.95
CA SER A 215 -5.59 14.30 -7.72
C SER A 215 -7.03 14.69 -7.38
N GLY A 216 -7.74 13.81 -6.68
CA GLY A 216 -9.10 14.06 -6.25
C GLY A 216 -9.87 12.78 -5.92
N THR A 217 -11.14 12.90 -5.59
CA THR A 217 -12.01 11.71 -5.46
C THR A 217 -12.20 11.06 -6.83
N PRO A 218 -12.42 9.75 -6.93
CA PRO A 218 -12.69 9.07 -8.20
C PRO A 218 -13.76 9.78 -9.04
N ASP A 219 -14.89 10.13 -8.42
CA ASP A 219 -16.01 10.80 -9.11
C ASP A 219 -15.67 12.23 -9.54
N HIS A 220 -14.86 12.95 -8.76
CA HIS A 220 -14.38 14.28 -9.15
C HIS A 220 -13.49 14.20 -10.40
N LEU A 221 -12.55 13.27 -10.44
CA LEU A 221 -11.65 13.08 -11.57
C LEU A 221 -12.42 12.68 -12.84
N ILE A 222 -13.38 11.76 -12.72
CA ILE A 222 -14.25 11.36 -13.84
C ILE A 222 -14.98 12.57 -14.43
N ARG A 223 -15.61 13.40 -13.57
CA ARG A 223 -16.33 14.61 -14.02
C ARG A 223 -15.41 15.67 -14.59
N LYS A 224 -14.26 15.92 -13.93
CA LYS A 224 -13.27 16.93 -14.36
C LYS A 224 -12.75 16.67 -15.77
N HIS A 225 -12.52 15.40 -16.11
CA HIS A 225 -12.02 14.98 -17.43
C HIS A 225 -13.15 14.66 -18.43
N GLY A 226 -14.42 14.75 -18.03
CA GLY A 226 -15.55 14.46 -18.91
C GLY A 226 -15.56 13.01 -19.41
N ARG A 227 -15.11 12.07 -18.58
CA ARG A 227 -15.00 10.64 -18.92
C ARG A 227 -16.10 9.82 -18.26
N ARG A 228 -16.29 8.56 -18.73
CA ARG A 228 -17.33 7.66 -18.23
C ARG A 228 -16.88 6.93 -16.95
N ASN A 229 -15.59 6.68 -16.83
CA ASN A 229 -15.00 5.94 -15.72
C ASN A 229 -13.55 6.37 -15.48
N LEU A 230 -12.97 5.88 -14.36
CA LEU A 230 -11.61 6.21 -13.95
C LEU A 230 -10.55 5.65 -14.90
N GLU A 231 -10.83 4.53 -15.58
CA GLU A 231 -9.93 3.92 -16.56
C GLU A 231 -9.72 4.83 -17.77
N GLU A 232 -10.81 5.44 -18.29
CA GLU A 232 -10.71 6.40 -19.38
C GLU A 232 -9.92 7.65 -18.99
N VAL A 233 -10.09 8.15 -17.75
CA VAL A 233 -9.28 9.26 -17.21
C VAL A 233 -7.81 8.87 -17.19
N PHE A 234 -7.50 7.69 -16.66
CA PHE A 234 -6.14 7.17 -16.58
C PHE A 234 -5.50 7.04 -17.98
N LEU A 235 -6.22 6.43 -18.92
CA LEU A 235 -5.74 6.25 -20.30
C LEU A 235 -5.47 7.59 -21.00
N GLU A 236 -6.32 8.59 -20.78
CA GLU A 236 -6.12 9.94 -21.31
C GLU A 236 -4.82 10.55 -20.76
N LEU A 237 -4.66 10.55 -19.43
CA LEU A 237 -3.48 11.12 -18.78
C LEU A 237 -2.19 10.39 -19.20
N VAL A 238 -2.25 9.07 -19.42
CA VAL A 238 -1.10 8.29 -19.89
C VAL A 238 -0.76 8.59 -21.35
N ARG A 239 -1.77 8.74 -22.24
CA ARG A 239 -1.59 8.93 -23.68
C ARG A 239 -1.19 10.36 -24.07
N ASN A 240 -1.62 11.37 -23.31
CA ASN A 240 -1.25 12.76 -23.58
C ASN A 240 0.26 12.95 -23.41
N LYS A 241 1.01 12.79 -24.52
CA LYS A 241 2.48 12.87 -24.57
C LYS A 241 3.04 14.30 -24.45
N ASN A 242 2.22 15.35 -24.55
CA ASN A 242 2.69 16.68 -24.98
C ASN A 242 2.78 17.77 -23.90
N GLU A 243 2.64 17.48 -22.60
CA GLU A 243 2.64 18.57 -21.59
C GLU A 243 3.78 18.56 -20.56
N PHE A 244 4.72 17.60 -20.65
CA PHE A 244 5.76 17.49 -19.61
C PHE A 244 7.15 17.17 -20.18
N ASN A 245 7.55 17.86 -21.27
CA ASN A 245 8.96 17.93 -21.69
C ASN A 245 9.60 19.23 -21.22
#